data_f5cce34ec6d1ef03a1d104062e1766e4
#
_entry.id   f5cce34ec6d1ef03a1d104062e1766e4
#
_cell.length_a   1.000
_cell.length_b   1.000
_cell.length_c   1.000
_cell.angle_alpha   90.00
_cell.angle_beta   90.00
_cell.angle_gamma   90.00
#
_symmetry.space_group_name_H-M   'P 1'
#
loop_
_entity.id
_entity.type
_entity.pdbx_description
1 polymer ?
#
loop_
_entity_poly.entity_id
_entity_poly.type
_entity_poly.pdbx_seq_one_letter_code
_entity_poly.pdbx_strand_id
1 'polypeptide(L)'
;MEKSELRLLVIEDEKKLCDMIAKSLHMAGYEVDMCNDGERALDMIYTELYDLIVLDLNLPGLDGMEILRELRKEDEETKVLILSARSQIAD
;
A
#
# COMPACT_ATOMS: atom_id res chain seq x y z
N MET A 1 -23.48 -14.75 2.24
CA MET A 1 -22.24 -14.65 2.80
C MET A 1 -21.71 -13.24 2.80
N GLU A 2 -21.06 -12.93 3.84
CA GLU A 2 -20.62 -11.62 3.98
C GLU A 2 -19.45 -11.35 3.17
N LYS A 3 -19.34 -10.20 2.59
CA LYS A 3 -18.16 -9.81 1.96
C LYS A 3 -17.17 -9.47 3.01
N SER A 4 -15.93 -9.52 2.65
CA SER A 4 -14.89 -9.10 3.55
C SER A 4 -15.04 -7.61 3.81
N GLU A 5 -14.86 -7.22 5.05
CA GLU A 5 -14.87 -5.82 5.37
C GLU A 5 -13.46 -5.28 5.47
N LEU A 6 -12.49 -6.09 5.15
CA LEU A 6 -11.11 -5.64 5.21
C LEU A 6 -10.84 -4.66 4.09
N ARG A 7 -10.16 -3.59 4.42
CA ARG A 7 -9.80 -2.56 3.46
C ARG A 7 -8.30 -2.58 3.24
N LEU A 8 -7.93 -2.57 1.98
CA LEU A 8 -6.53 -2.62 1.59
C LEU A 8 -6.19 -1.38 0.79
N LEU A 9 -4.94 -0.94 0.93
CA LEU A 9 -4.43 0.16 0.14
C LEU A 9 -3.22 -0.34 -0.63
N VAL A 10 -3.21 -0.12 -1.94
CA VAL A 10 -2.06 -0.51 -2.77
C VAL A 10 -1.36 0.77 -3.20
N ILE A 11 -0.10 0.91 -2.83
CA ILE A 11 0.71 2.08 -3.14
C ILE A 11 1.80 1.65 -4.09
N GLU A 12 1.66 2.03 -5.34
CA GLU A 12 2.56 1.62 -6.40
C GLU A 12 2.53 2.67 -7.49
N ASP A 13 3.69 3.17 -7.93
CA ASP A 13 3.69 4.26 -8.90
C ASP A 13 3.43 3.82 -10.32
N GLU A 14 3.69 2.58 -10.65
CA GLU A 14 3.41 2.11 -11.99
C GLU A 14 1.93 1.74 -12.07
N LYS A 15 1.18 2.53 -12.83
CA LYS A 15 -0.26 2.40 -12.83
C LYS A 15 -0.75 1.03 -13.24
N LYS A 16 -0.16 0.45 -14.27
CA LYS A 16 -0.62 -0.85 -14.71
C LYS A 16 -0.41 -1.91 -13.65
N LEU A 17 0.74 -1.89 -13.00
CA LEU A 17 1.00 -2.85 -11.95
C LEU A 17 0.07 -2.64 -10.77
N CYS A 18 -0.14 -1.38 -10.41
CA CYS A 18 -1.07 -1.06 -9.33
C CYS A 18 -2.46 -1.58 -9.64
N ASP A 19 -2.92 -1.35 -10.87
CA ASP A 19 -4.23 -1.81 -11.28
C ASP A 19 -4.34 -3.33 -11.22
N MET A 20 -3.30 -4.03 -11.66
CA MET A 20 -3.33 -5.48 -11.63
C MET A 20 -3.39 -6.02 -10.22
N ILE A 21 -2.59 -5.45 -9.33
CA ILE A 21 -2.59 -5.90 -7.94
C ILE A 21 -3.95 -5.63 -7.31
N ALA A 22 -4.45 -4.42 -7.50
CA ALA A 22 -5.72 -4.02 -6.90
C ALA A 22 -6.86 -4.87 -7.43
N LYS A 23 -6.84 -5.14 -8.72
CA LYS A 23 -7.91 -5.94 -9.32
C LYS A 23 -7.90 -7.35 -8.76
N SER A 24 -6.72 -7.94 -8.62
CA SER A 24 -6.63 -9.29 -8.07
C SER A 24 -7.16 -9.34 -6.65
N LEU A 25 -6.83 -8.34 -5.86
CA LEU A 25 -7.29 -8.31 -4.48
C LEU A 25 -8.79 -8.06 -4.40
N HIS A 26 -9.29 -7.19 -5.28
CA HIS A 26 -10.71 -6.92 -5.31
C HIS A 26 -11.49 -8.18 -5.69
N MET A 27 -10.97 -8.92 -6.65
CA MET A 27 -11.62 -10.15 -7.06
C MET A 27 -11.61 -11.21 -5.97
N ALA A 28 -10.67 -11.09 -5.03
CA ALA A 28 -10.65 -11.98 -3.89
C ALA A 28 -11.60 -11.55 -2.78
N GLY A 29 -12.29 -10.42 -2.96
CA GLY A 29 -13.33 -10.02 -2.02
C GLY A 29 -12.99 -8.86 -1.13
N TYR A 30 -11.84 -8.21 -1.34
CA TYR A 30 -11.43 -7.11 -0.47
C TYR A 30 -11.84 -5.76 -1.06
N GLU A 31 -11.98 -4.79 -0.16
CA GLU A 31 -12.16 -3.42 -0.59
C GLU A 31 -10.76 -2.85 -0.80
N VAL A 32 -10.49 -2.33 -1.97
CA VAL A 32 -9.12 -1.93 -2.31
C VAL A 32 -9.10 -0.51 -2.83
N ASP A 33 -8.26 0.32 -2.23
CA ASP A 33 -7.96 1.64 -2.74
C ASP A 33 -6.59 1.62 -3.37
N MET A 34 -6.36 2.49 -4.34
CA MET A 34 -5.09 2.57 -5.03
C MET A 34 -4.49 3.94 -4.90
N CYS A 35 -3.19 4.00 -4.85
CA CYS A 35 -2.48 5.26 -4.82
C CYS A 35 -1.17 5.11 -5.56
N ASN A 36 -0.84 6.11 -6.39
CA ASN A 36 0.38 6.03 -7.20
C ASN A 36 1.44 7.04 -6.76
N ASP A 37 1.20 7.71 -5.66
CA ASP A 37 2.09 8.77 -5.22
C ASP A 37 2.26 8.72 -3.71
N GLY A 38 3.50 8.88 -3.25
CA GLY A 38 3.79 8.71 -1.82
C GLY A 38 3.16 9.75 -0.92
N GLU A 39 3.14 11.01 -1.35
CA GLU A 39 2.57 12.03 -0.50
C GLU A 39 1.08 11.87 -0.37
N ARG A 40 0.42 11.52 -1.46
CA ARG A 40 -1.00 11.26 -1.41
C ARG A 40 -1.29 10.04 -0.57
N ALA A 41 -0.40 9.05 -0.62
CA ALA A 41 -0.59 7.85 0.18
C ALA A 41 -0.61 8.18 1.67
N LEU A 42 0.25 9.08 2.11
CA LEU A 42 0.24 9.48 3.51
C LEU A 42 -1.08 10.12 3.90
N ASP A 43 -1.62 10.97 3.02
CA ASP A 43 -2.92 11.57 3.31
C ASP A 43 -3.98 10.49 3.46
N MET A 44 -3.95 9.49 2.60
CA MET A 44 -4.95 8.43 2.67
C MET A 44 -4.79 7.62 3.95
N ILE A 45 -3.55 7.33 4.32
CA ILE A 45 -3.28 6.59 5.53
C ILE A 45 -3.80 7.32 6.76
N TYR A 46 -3.65 8.65 6.76
CA TYR A 46 -4.08 9.43 7.91
C TYR A 46 -5.59 9.62 7.97
N THR A 47 -6.27 9.52 6.83
CA THR A 47 -7.69 9.81 6.82
C THR A 47 -8.56 8.57 6.77
N GLU A 48 -7.99 7.43 6.41
CA GLU A 48 -8.74 6.19 6.30
C GLU A 48 -8.11 5.11 7.13
N LEU A 49 -8.88 4.11 7.48
CA LEU A 49 -8.35 2.97 8.20
C LEU A 49 -8.17 1.81 7.25
N TYR A 50 -6.97 1.29 7.18
CA TYR A 50 -6.67 0.14 6.33
C TYR A 50 -6.20 -1.01 7.19
N ASP A 51 -6.53 -2.21 6.74
CA ASP A 51 -6.11 -3.42 7.44
C ASP A 51 -4.78 -3.93 6.92
N LEU A 52 -4.53 -3.68 5.64
CA LEU A 52 -3.28 -4.09 5.02
C LEU A 52 -2.89 -3.06 3.98
N ILE A 53 -1.63 -2.71 3.96
CA ILE A 53 -1.11 -1.78 2.97
C ILE A 53 -0.06 -2.51 2.15
N VAL A 54 -0.21 -2.50 0.83
CA VAL A 54 0.78 -3.04 -0.09
C VAL A 54 1.60 -1.84 -0.55
N LEU A 55 2.88 -1.84 -0.25
CA LEU A 55 3.70 -0.66 -0.39
C LEU A 55 4.93 -0.93 -1.24
N ASP A 56 5.08 -0.19 -2.32
CA ASP A 56 6.29 -0.22 -3.11
C ASP A 56 7.26 0.79 -2.51
N LEU A 57 8.50 0.38 -2.32
CA LEU A 57 9.50 1.28 -1.75
C LEU A 57 10.02 2.30 -2.74
N ASN A 58 9.90 2.03 -4.03
CA ASN A 58 10.43 2.93 -5.05
C ASN A 58 9.35 3.85 -5.59
N LEU A 59 9.00 4.85 -4.80
CA LEU A 59 7.95 5.78 -5.21
C LEU A 59 8.54 7.13 -5.54
N PRO A 60 7.94 7.85 -6.49
CA PRO A 60 8.35 9.21 -6.73
C PRO A 60 7.88 10.09 -5.59
N GLY A 61 8.62 11.11 -5.32
CA GLY A 61 8.25 12.08 -4.31
C GLY A 61 8.64 11.70 -2.93
N LEU A 62 8.09 10.64 -2.41
CA LEU A 62 8.35 10.24 -1.04
C LEU A 62 8.73 8.77 -1.00
N ASP A 63 9.89 8.50 -0.40
CA ASP A 63 10.38 7.13 -0.31
C ASP A 63 9.40 6.27 0.49
N GLY A 64 9.17 5.06 -0.01
CA GLY A 64 8.27 4.14 0.69
C GLY A 64 8.69 3.85 2.12
N MET A 65 9.99 3.84 2.42
CA MET A 65 10.44 3.66 3.79
C MET A 65 9.99 4.80 4.69
N GLU A 66 9.93 6.02 4.13
CA GLU A 66 9.43 7.14 4.92
C GLU A 66 7.95 6.97 5.21
N ILE A 67 7.20 6.45 4.26
CA ILE A 67 5.79 6.18 4.50
C ILE A 67 5.64 5.18 5.63
N LEU A 68 6.44 4.14 5.61
CA LEU A 68 6.37 3.13 6.65
C LEU A 68 6.70 3.72 8.01
N ARG A 69 7.72 4.56 8.07
CA ARG A 69 8.09 5.19 9.33
C ARG A 69 6.96 6.07 9.86
N GLU A 70 6.36 6.86 8.96
CA GLU A 70 5.27 7.73 9.39
C GLU A 70 4.09 6.92 9.89
N LEU A 71 3.78 5.84 9.20
CA LEU A 71 2.69 4.99 9.62
C LEU A 71 2.96 4.43 11.01
N ARG A 72 4.18 3.93 11.24
CA ARG A 72 4.48 3.26 12.49
C ARG A 72 4.56 4.20 13.69
N LYS A 73 4.64 5.49 13.45
CA LYS A 73 4.62 6.43 14.56
C LYS A 73 3.30 6.39 15.31
N GLU A 74 2.22 6.09 14.61
CA GLU A 74 0.91 6.14 15.23
C GLU A 74 0.15 4.82 15.15
N ASP A 75 0.64 3.87 14.40
CA ASP A 75 -0.09 2.63 14.17
C ASP A 75 0.88 1.49 14.05
N GLU A 76 0.89 0.62 15.05
CA GLU A 76 1.77 -0.52 15.03
C GLU A 76 1.07 -1.78 14.55
N GLU A 77 -0.21 -1.69 14.27
CA GLU A 77 -0.98 -2.88 13.97
C GLU A 77 -1.30 -3.12 12.51
N THR A 78 -1.39 -2.06 11.73
CA THR A 78 -1.70 -2.25 10.32
C THR A 78 -0.58 -3.04 9.66
N LYS A 79 -0.96 -4.08 8.96
CA LYS A 79 0.02 -4.92 8.30
C LYS A 79 0.48 -4.27 7.01
N VAL A 80 1.76 -4.41 6.71
CA VAL A 80 2.34 -3.83 5.50
C VAL A 80 3.08 -4.91 4.75
N LEU A 81 2.70 -5.09 3.50
CA LEU A 81 3.41 -6.00 2.60
C LEU A 81 4.25 -5.14 1.68
N ILE A 82 5.55 -5.35 1.72
CA ILE A 82 6.47 -4.53 0.94
C ILE A 82 6.78 -5.18 -0.37
N LEU A 83 6.59 -4.42 -1.45
CA LEU A 83 7.04 -4.82 -2.77
C LEU A 83 8.28 -4.03 -3.06
N SER A 84 9.34 -4.71 -3.41
CA SER A 84 10.56 -3.98 -3.64
C SER A 84 11.49 -4.72 -4.55
N ALA A 85 11.89 -4.07 -5.61
CA ALA A 85 12.93 -4.59 -6.46
C ALA A 85 14.29 -4.41 -5.82
N ARG A 86 14.36 -3.62 -4.76
CA ARG A 86 15.65 -3.38 -4.13
C ARG A 86 16.25 -4.62 -3.55
N SER A 87 15.41 -5.56 -3.15
CA SER A 87 15.92 -6.76 -2.53
C SER A 87 16.84 -7.51 -3.46
N GLN A 88 16.74 -7.28 -4.73
CA GLN A 88 17.55 -8.00 -5.67
C GLN A 88 18.91 -7.44 -5.80
N ILE A 89 19.15 -6.29 -5.24
CA ILE A 89 20.41 -5.65 -5.39
C ILE A 89 21.33 -5.97 -4.26
N ALA A 90 20.80 -6.59 -3.29
CA ALA A 90 21.55 -6.81 -2.10
C ALA A 90 22.76 -7.66 -2.30
N ASP A 91 22.85 -8.36 -3.35
CA ASP A 91 24.01 -9.17 -3.52
C ASP A 91 25.11 -8.48 -4.25
#